data_f23d8e80c6ada11193933da4c3eceaec
#
_entry.id   f23d8e80c6ada11193933da4c3eceaec
#
_cell.length_a   1.000
_cell.length_b   1.000
_cell.length_c   1.000
_cell.angle_alpha   90.00
_cell.angle_beta   90.00
_cell.angle_gamma   90.00
#
_symmetry.space_group_name_H-M   'P 1'
#
loop_
_entity.id
_entity.type
_entity.pdbx_description
1 polymer ?
#
loop_
_entity_poly.entity_id
_entity_poly.type
_entity_poly.pdbx_seq_one_letter_code
_entity_poly.pdbx_strand_id
1 'polypeptide(L)'
;MSVLCIGQCGYDIIFSIPGLLPENIKLRITDKLELPGGPATCAAALTGKWGLPTYLASRVGDDIFADAILDKLHQFQVNTDYVQKIPGANSSMSMVIRHCDNANRTAINYPGTLIDMELPLPPHYDVILTDGHELNTALDAMQRAPHVPSVLDAGSVRDSTLLLAKKVTYLVCSEVFAGSYCGEAIRLDDLDKLRSQIASLRSMAPYVAVTLGEQGLIYEENGHVFHLPAFPVESVDTLGAGDIFHGSFAYGIHEGMSFPDALQLASAAAALSVTKVGGVSSIPDRDQATILMKNNCQKNRILF
;
A
#
# COMPACT_ATOMS: atom_id res chain seq x y z
N MET A 1 14.09 -11.32 12.76
CA MET A 1 12.78 -11.30 12.09
C MET A 1 12.64 -9.98 11.36
N SER A 2 12.25 -9.96 10.07
CA SER A 2 12.29 -8.75 9.23
C SER A 2 11.23 -8.77 8.13
N VAL A 3 10.86 -7.58 7.63
CA VAL A 3 9.95 -7.42 6.50
C VAL A 3 10.76 -7.01 5.27
N LEU A 4 10.50 -7.65 4.13
CA LEU A 4 11.02 -7.28 2.82
C LEU A 4 9.91 -6.65 1.99
N CYS A 5 10.02 -5.35 1.71
CA CYS A 5 9.16 -4.65 0.78
C CYS A 5 9.82 -4.60 -0.60
N ILE A 6 9.07 -4.95 -1.65
CA ILE A 6 9.57 -5.03 -3.04
C ILE A 6 8.63 -4.25 -3.94
N GLY A 7 9.11 -3.20 -4.58
CA GLY A 7 8.25 -2.46 -5.50
C GLY A 7 8.70 -1.02 -5.76
N GLN A 8 7.73 -0.16 -6.07
CA GLN A 8 8.00 1.20 -6.50
C GLN A 8 8.63 2.05 -5.41
N CYS A 9 9.68 2.79 -5.80
CA CYS A 9 10.30 3.84 -5.02
C CYS A 9 10.32 5.12 -5.86
N GLY A 10 9.69 6.17 -5.36
CA GLY A 10 9.55 7.43 -6.08
C GLY A 10 9.60 8.64 -5.17
N TYR A 11 9.50 9.81 -5.78
CA TYR A 11 9.49 11.10 -5.11
C TYR A 11 8.17 11.82 -5.35
N ASP A 12 7.43 12.07 -4.28
CA ASP A 12 6.16 12.78 -4.34
C ASP A 12 6.33 14.24 -3.97
N ILE A 13 5.83 15.13 -4.84
CA ILE A 13 5.73 16.56 -4.57
C ILE A 13 4.24 16.89 -4.43
N ILE A 14 3.84 17.29 -3.24
CA ILE A 14 2.45 17.53 -2.89
C ILE A 14 2.22 19.04 -2.77
N PHE A 15 1.23 19.53 -3.52
CA PHE A 15 0.75 20.90 -3.44
C PHE A 15 -0.70 20.91 -2.95
N SER A 16 -0.99 21.80 -1.99
CA SER A 16 -2.36 22.02 -1.53
C SER A 16 -2.97 23.23 -2.22
N ILE A 17 -4.13 23.05 -2.85
CA ILE A 17 -4.85 24.13 -3.52
C ILE A 17 -6.31 24.21 -3.05
N PRO A 18 -6.93 25.39 -2.99
CA PRO A 18 -8.37 25.50 -2.84
C PRO A 18 -9.07 25.15 -4.16
N GLY A 19 -10.15 24.35 -4.10
CA GLY A 19 -10.95 23.99 -5.27
C GLY A 19 -10.22 23.19 -6.33
N LEU A 20 -10.73 23.24 -7.56
CA LEU A 20 -10.16 22.56 -8.73
C LEU A 20 -9.02 23.40 -9.34
N LEU A 21 -8.06 22.71 -9.97
CA LEU A 21 -6.98 23.38 -10.70
C LEU A 21 -7.55 24.12 -11.93
N PRO A 22 -7.52 25.48 -11.95
CA PRO A 22 -8.05 26.22 -13.10
C PRO A 22 -7.06 26.23 -14.26
N GLU A 23 -7.58 26.38 -15.46
CA GLU A 23 -6.75 26.54 -16.67
C GLU A 23 -6.28 27.99 -16.84
N ASN A 24 -5.16 28.15 -17.56
CA ASN A 24 -4.61 29.45 -18.02
C ASN A 24 -4.31 30.48 -16.93
N ILE A 25 -4.04 30.04 -15.70
CA ILE A 25 -3.64 30.93 -14.62
C ILE A 25 -2.29 30.51 -14.01
N LYS A 26 -1.65 31.44 -13.35
CA LYS A 26 -0.46 31.23 -12.54
C LYS A 26 -0.88 31.23 -11.07
N LEU A 27 -0.88 30.03 -10.46
CA LEU A 27 -1.12 29.91 -9.02
C LEU A 27 0.16 30.15 -8.24
N ARG A 28 0.04 30.84 -7.10
CA ARG A 28 1.08 30.89 -6.08
C ARG A 28 0.65 29.97 -4.94
N ILE A 29 1.50 29.00 -4.64
CA ILE A 29 1.29 28.03 -3.59
C ILE A 29 2.27 28.34 -2.47
N THR A 30 1.78 28.34 -1.23
CA THR A 30 2.57 28.64 -0.03
C THR A 30 3.14 27.39 0.60
N ASP A 31 2.44 26.25 0.45
CA ASP A 31 2.80 25.00 1.11
C ASP A 31 3.18 23.94 0.08
N LYS A 32 4.36 23.37 0.29
CA LYS A 32 4.89 22.26 -0.48
C LYS A 32 5.36 21.18 0.48
N LEU A 33 4.95 19.94 0.23
CA LEU A 33 5.46 18.78 0.94
C LEU A 33 6.18 17.86 -0.05
N GLU A 34 7.37 17.39 0.33
CA GLU A 34 8.21 16.50 -0.49
C GLU A 34 8.52 15.23 0.31
N LEU A 35 8.15 14.08 -0.24
CA LEU A 35 8.18 12.80 0.47
C LEU A 35 8.60 11.66 -0.46
N PRO A 36 9.19 10.57 0.08
CA PRO A 36 9.22 9.30 -0.63
C PRO A 36 7.81 8.82 -0.91
N GLY A 37 7.60 8.32 -2.12
CA GLY A 37 6.33 7.78 -2.59
C GLY A 37 6.48 6.38 -3.18
N GLY A 38 5.35 5.78 -3.50
CA GLY A 38 5.22 4.42 -3.98
C GLY A 38 4.73 3.46 -2.89
N PRO A 39 3.86 2.47 -3.26
CA PRO A 39 3.20 1.63 -2.28
C PRO A 39 4.18 0.83 -1.40
N ALA A 40 5.12 0.11 -2.00
CA ALA A 40 6.13 -0.65 -1.26
C ALA A 40 7.03 0.25 -0.39
N THR A 41 7.33 1.46 -0.86
CA THR A 41 8.12 2.46 -0.11
C THR A 41 7.38 2.97 1.12
N CYS A 42 6.10 3.32 0.98
CA CYS A 42 5.26 3.75 2.11
C CYS A 42 5.06 2.63 3.12
N ALA A 43 4.84 1.39 2.66
CA ALA A 43 4.75 0.22 3.52
C ALA A 43 6.05 -0.04 4.28
N ALA A 44 7.22 0.08 3.63
CA ALA A 44 8.53 -0.04 4.27
C ALA A 44 8.75 1.04 5.34
N ALA A 45 8.40 2.30 5.02
CA ALA A 45 8.49 3.39 5.99
C ALA A 45 7.62 3.14 7.23
N LEU A 46 6.43 2.57 7.07
CA LEU A 46 5.57 2.20 8.19
C LEU A 46 6.19 1.10 9.05
N THR A 47 6.59 -0.02 8.45
CA THR A 47 7.13 -1.16 9.20
C THR A 47 8.43 -0.81 9.92
N GLY A 48 9.30 0.00 9.29
CA GLY A 48 10.50 0.55 9.92
C GLY A 48 10.17 1.50 11.08
N LYS A 49 9.25 2.47 10.89
CA LYS A 49 8.78 3.36 11.97
C LYS A 49 8.18 2.57 13.13
N TRP A 50 7.52 1.44 12.88
CA TRP A 50 6.94 0.60 13.92
C TRP A 50 7.95 -0.34 14.57
N GLY A 51 9.23 -0.23 14.22
CA GLY A 51 10.35 -0.87 14.90
C GLY A 51 10.73 -2.25 14.38
N LEU A 52 10.23 -2.66 13.21
CA LEU A 52 10.69 -3.88 12.57
C LEU A 52 11.95 -3.63 11.72
N PRO A 53 12.93 -4.52 11.73
CA PRO A 53 13.95 -4.57 10.71
C PRO A 53 13.29 -4.66 9.33
N THR A 54 13.45 -3.63 8.51
CA THR A 54 12.75 -3.50 7.24
C THR A 54 13.74 -3.26 6.12
N TYR A 55 13.62 -4.04 5.05
CA TYR A 55 14.37 -3.90 3.80
C TYR A 55 13.45 -3.41 2.69
N LEU A 56 13.97 -2.50 1.86
CA LEU A 56 13.33 -2.12 0.62
C LEU A 56 14.19 -2.58 -0.56
N ALA A 57 13.66 -3.48 -1.39
CA ALA A 57 14.23 -3.84 -2.68
C ALA A 57 13.50 -3.05 -3.78
N SER A 58 14.20 -2.11 -4.38
CA SER A 58 13.66 -1.18 -5.37
C SER A 58 14.77 -0.58 -6.21
N ARG A 59 14.40 0.31 -7.12
CA ARG A 59 15.33 1.09 -7.94
C ARG A 59 14.94 2.55 -7.95
N VAL A 60 15.96 3.40 -8.06
CA VAL A 60 15.84 4.85 -8.25
C VAL A 60 16.80 5.27 -9.36
N GLY A 61 16.63 6.46 -9.90
CA GLY A 61 17.57 7.04 -10.84
C GLY A 61 18.90 7.45 -10.19
N ASP A 62 19.79 8.01 -11.00
CA ASP A 62 21.01 8.65 -10.53
C ASP A 62 20.81 10.17 -10.57
N ASP A 63 19.91 10.65 -9.75
CA ASP A 63 19.47 12.04 -9.70
C ASP A 63 19.30 12.54 -8.26
N ILE A 64 19.05 13.85 -8.11
CA ILE A 64 18.87 14.50 -6.81
C ILE A 64 17.67 13.94 -6.02
N PHE A 65 16.67 13.37 -6.70
CA PHE A 65 15.50 12.78 -6.05
C PHE A 65 15.84 11.47 -5.37
N ALA A 66 16.74 10.68 -5.95
CA ALA A 66 17.22 9.44 -5.37
C ALA A 66 17.83 9.68 -3.98
N ASP A 67 18.73 10.66 -3.84
CA ASP A 67 19.36 10.98 -2.56
C ASP A 67 18.32 11.43 -1.53
N ALA A 68 17.40 12.31 -1.92
CA ALA A 68 16.34 12.81 -1.04
C ALA A 68 15.40 11.68 -0.56
N ILE A 69 15.09 10.70 -1.43
CA ILE A 69 14.31 9.51 -1.08
C ILE A 69 15.03 8.68 -0.03
N LEU A 70 16.30 8.33 -0.29
CA LEU A 70 17.08 7.44 0.58
C LEU A 70 17.32 8.07 1.95
N ASP A 71 17.69 9.35 2.00
CA ASP A 71 17.87 10.10 3.25
C ASP A 71 16.60 10.10 4.10
N LYS A 72 15.43 10.25 3.45
CA LYS A 72 14.16 10.25 4.16
C LYS A 72 13.80 8.86 4.67
N LEU A 73 14.06 7.80 3.89
CA LEU A 73 13.80 6.42 4.28
C LEU A 73 14.65 5.99 5.49
N HIS A 74 15.88 6.46 5.59
CA HIS A 74 16.73 6.23 6.77
C HIS A 74 16.11 6.81 8.04
N GLN A 75 15.39 7.96 7.96
CA GLN A 75 14.68 8.53 9.12
C GLN A 75 13.53 7.62 9.61
N PHE A 76 12.99 6.78 8.73
CA PHE A 76 12.01 5.73 9.06
C PHE A 76 12.63 4.40 9.41
N GLN A 77 13.96 4.32 9.56
CA GLN A 77 14.71 3.10 9.89
C GLN A 77 14.60 1.99 8.83
N VAL A 78 14.39 2.36 7.58
CA VAL A 78 14.39 1.42 6.45
C VAL A 78 15.83 1.17 6.01
N ASN A 79 16.23 -0.11 5.88
CA ASN A 79 17.47 -0.48 5.22
C ASN A 79 17.31 -0.36 3.71
N THR A 80 18.11 0.49 3.08
CA THR A 80 18.10 0.80 1.64
C THR A 80 19.26 0.19 0.86
N ASP A 81 20.02 -0.75 1.45
CA ASP A 81 21.17 -1.41 0.77
C ASP A 81 20.75 -2.18 -0.49
N TYR A 82 19.45 -2.51 -0.59
CA TYR A 82 18.83 -3.23 -1.70
C TYR A 82 18.09 -2.29 -2.68
N VAL A 83 18.18 -0.98 -2.49
CA VAL A 83 17.72 0.02 -3.46
C VAL A 83 18.84 0.34 -4.42
N GLN A 84 18.65 0.01 -5.70
CA GLN A 84 19.67 0.21 -6.72
C GLN A 84 19.54 1.62 -7.34
N LYS A 85 20.62 2.41 -7.27
CA LYS A 85 20.78 3.62 -8.10
C LYS A 85 21.21 3.22 -9.50
N ILE A 86 20.43 3.60 -10.50
CA ILE A 86 20.67 3.22 -11.90
C ILE A 86 21.33 4.37 -12.64
N PRO A 87 22.60 4.24 -13.05
CA PRO A 87 23.33 5.31 -13.74
C PRO A 87 22.60 5.77 -15.01
N GLY A 88 22.43 7.09 -15.15
CA GLY A 88 21.78 7.70 -16.31
C GLY A 88 20.26 7.52 -16.38
N ALA A 89 19.65 6.88 -15.39
CA ALA A 89 18.18 6.77 -15.27
C ALA A 89 17.60 7.93 -14.46
N ASN A 90 16.30 8.15 -14.62
CA ASN A 90 15.52 9.10 -13.82
C ASN A 90 14.68 8.35 -12.78
N SER A 91 14.60 8.89 -11.57
CA SER A 91 13.71 8.40 -10.53
C SER A 91 12.24 8.58 -10.91
N SER A 92 11.37 7.69 -10.42
CA SER A 92 9.94 7.89 -10.48
C SER A 92 9.54 9.12 -9.65
N MET A 93 8.57 9.90 -10.14
CA MET A 93 8.10 11.09 -9.47
C MET A 93 6.60 11.28 -9.64
N SER A 94 5.93 11.78 -8.62
CA SER A 94 4.54 12.20 -8.71
C SER A 94 4.39 13.65 -8.29
N MET A 95 3.63 14.41 -9.06
CA MET A 95 3.06 15.67 -8.62
C MET A 95 1.64 15.40 -8.12
N VAL A 96 1.42 15.60 -6.84
CA VAL A 96 0.11 15.38 -6.20
C VAL A 96 -0.51 16.73 -5.88
N ILE A 97 -1.65 17.00 -6.48
CA ILE A 97 -2.47 18.18 -6.21
C ILE A 97 -3.57 17.78 -5.24
N ARG A 98 -3.47 18.22 -4.00
CA ARG A 98 -4.44 18.01 -2.95
C ARG A 98 -5.47 19.13 -2.96
N HIS A 99 -6.75 18.77 -3.00
CA HIS A 99 -7.86 19.72 -2.91
C HIS A 99 -8.24 19.93 -1.45
N CYS A 100 -8.03 21.15 -0.92
CA CYS A 100 -8.25 21.43 0.51
C CYS A 100 -9.72 21.29 0.94
N ASP A 101 -10.68 21.39 -0.01
CA ASP A 101 -12.10 21.49 0.29
C ASP A 101 -12.78 20.12 0.51
N ASN A 102 -12.17 19.01 0.07
CA ASN A 102 -12.88 17.72 0.03
C ASN A 102 -11.97 16.49 0.19
N ALA A 103 -10.75 16.64 0.68
CA ALA A 103 -9.76 15.55 0.82
C ALA A 103 -9.44 14.77 -0.47
N ASN A 104 -9.93 15.20 -1.64
CA ASN A 104 -9.62 14.60 -2.93
C ASN A 104 -8.26 15.05 -3.43
N ARG A 105 -7.72 14.29 -4.38
CA ARG A 105 -6.44 14.59 -5.01
C ARG A 105 -6.43 14.28 -6.49
N THR A 106 -5.54 14.95 -7.21
CA THR A 106 -5.15 14.60 -8.57
C THR A 106 -3.66 14.30 -8.57
N ALA A 107 -3.26 13.12 -9.04
CA ALA A 107 -1.86 12.74 -9.15
C ALA A 107 -1.44 12.70 -10.62
N ILE A 108 -0.32 13.32 -10.92
CA ILE A 108 0.37 13.25 -12.23
C ILE A 108 1.64 12.46 -11.98
N ASN A 109 1.70 11.25 -12.50
CA ASN A 109 2.82 10.35 -12.29
C ASN A 109 3.76 10.33 -13.49
N TYR A 110 5.05 10.48 -13.23
CA TYR A 110 6.14 10.18 -14.13
C TYR A 110 6.84 8.89 -13.64
N PRO A 111 6.77 7.79 -14.39
CA PRO A 111 7.24 6.48 -13.91
C PRO A 111 8.76 6.37 -13.81
N GLY A 112 9.50 7.39 -14.21
CA GLY A 112 10.95 7.33 -14.30
C GLY A 112 11.43 6.52 -15.52
N THR A 113 12.70 6.12 -15.49
CA THR A 113 13.26 5.24 -16.52
C THR A 113 12.93 3.80 -16.18
N LEU A 114 12.12 3.16 -17.03
CA LEU A 114 11.77 1.74 -16.85
C LEU A 114 12.92 0.86 -17.34
N ILE A 115 13.46 0.04 -16.45
CA ILE A 115 14.52 -0.92 -16.74
C ILE A 115 14.11 -2.26 -16.14
N ASP A 116 14.09 -3.30 -16.95
CA ASP A 116 13.85 -4.66 -16.46
C ASP A 116 15.16 -5.25 -15.93
N MET A 117 15.24 -5.47 -14.64
CA MET A 117 16.40 -6.03 -13.96
C MET A 117 16.00 -6.77 -12.68
N GLU A 118 16.79 -7.75 -12.31
CA GLU A 118 16.70 -8.37 -10.99
C GLU A 118 17.44 -7.51 -9.97
N LEU A 119 16.80 -7.25 -8.84
CA LEU A 119 17.39 -6.51 -7.74
C LEU A 119 18.02 -7.47 -6.72
N PRO A 120 19.08 -7.04 -6.02
CA PRO A 120 19.63 -7.81 -4.93
C PRO A 120 18.61 -7.97 -3.80
N LEU A 121 18.68 -9.09 -3.10
CA LEU A 121 17.78 -9.43 -2.00
C LEU A 121 18.56 -9.68 -0.70
N PRO A 122 18.00 -9.34 0.47
CA PRO A 122 18.61 -9.71 1.75
C PRO A 122 18.64 -11.24 1.92
N PRO A 123 19.58 -11.75 2.72
CA PRO A 123 19.73 -13.19 2.92
C PRO A 123 18.57 -13.82 3.70
N HIS A 124 17.87 -13.04 4.52
CA HIS A 124 16.75 -13.50 5.35
C HIS A 124 15.65 -12.44 5.46
N TYR A 125 14.40 -12.88 5.42
CA TYR A 125 13.18 -12.11 5.64
C TYR A 125 12.06 -13.05 6.08
N ASP A 126 11.11 -12.54 6.85
CA ASP A 126 10.03 -13.35 7.44
C ASP A 126 8.65 -12.99 6.88
N VAL A 127 8.51 -11.84 6.20
CA VAL A 127 7.33 -11.45 5.43
C VAL A 127 7.79 -10.75 4.17
N ILE A 128 7.14 -11.04 3.04
CA ILE A 128 7.29 -10.33 1.77
C ILE A 128 6.06 -9.46 1.55
N LEU A 129 6.26 -8.17 1.24
CA LEU A 129 5.22 -7.30 0.70
C LEU A 129 5.65 -6.81 -0.67
N THR A 130 4.77 -6.91 -1.67
CA THR A 130 5.05 -6.37 -3.02
C THR A 130 3.85 -5.63 -3.59
N ASP A 131 4.12 -4.60 -4.40
CA ASP A 131 3.12 -3.83 -5.15
C ASP A 131 3.08 -4.17 -6.65
N GLY A 132 3.91 -5.13 -7.07
CA GLY A 132 3.97 -5.61 -8.44
C GLY A 132 4.76 -4.73 -9.42
N HIS A 133 5.48 -3.71 -8.98
CA HIS A 133 6.33 -2.92 -9.86
C HIS A 133 7.68 -3.61 -10.16
N GLU A 134 8.17 -4.44 -9.26
CA GLU A 134 9.41 -5.22 -9.41
C GLU A 134 9.07 -6.72 -9.49
N LEU A 135 8.39 -7.11 -10.58
CA LEU A 135 7.84 -8.47 -10.76
C LEU A 135 8.89 -9.57 -10.60
N ASN A 136 10.01 -9.48 -11.32
CA ASN A 136 11.03 -10.54 -11.35
C ASN A 136 11.67 -10.69 -9.96
N THR A 137 11.96 -9.59 -9.29
CA THR A 137 12.49 -9.58 -7.92
C THR A 137 11.52 -10.18 -6.92
N ALA A 138 10.22 -9.87 -7.03
CA ALA A 138 9.20 -10.43 -6.16
C ALA A 138 9.05 -11.95 -6.35
N LEU A 139 9.07 -12.42 -7.59
CA LEU A 139 9.03 -13.86 -7.90
C LEU A 139 10.27 -14.59 -7.38
N ASP A 140 11.48 -14.01 -7.56
CA ASP A 140 12.72 -14.57 -7.04
C ASP A 140 12.71 -14.65 -5.51
N ALA A 141 12.24 -13.58 -4.81
CA ALA A 141 12.10 -13.59 -3.36
C ALA A 141 11.18 -14.73 -2.87
N MET A 142 10.01 -14.90 -3.49
CA MET A 142 9.09 -15.98 -3.14
C MET A 142 9.66 -17.37 -3.45
N GLN A 143 10.44 -17.51 -4.53
CA GLN A 143 11.07 -18.76 -4.89
C GLN A 143 12.20 -19.15 -3.92
N ARG A 144 13.00 -18.18 -3.45
CA ARG A 144 14.08 -18.41 -2.45
C ARG A 144 13.52 -18.80 -1.09
N ALA A 145 12.34 -18.28 -0.72
CA ALA A 145 11.75 -18.50 0.59
C ALA A 145 10.24 -18.88 0.50
N PRO A 146 9.92 -20.07 -0.05
CA PRO A 146 8.53 -20.46 -0.35
C PRO A 146 7.64 -20.64 0.90
N HIS A 147 8.23 -20.71 2.08
CA HIS A 147 7.53 -20.80 3.36
C HIS A 147 7.23 -19.44 4.00
N VAL A 148 7.80 -18.37 3.46
CA VAL A 148 7.60 -17.00 3.97
C VAL A 148 6.27 -16.46 3.45
N PRO A 149 5.38 -15.95 4.33
CA PRO A 149 4.13 -15.35 3.90
C PRO A 149 4.37 -14.12 3.02
N SER A 150 3.60 -14.03 1.95
CA SER A 150 3.72 -12.94 0.97
C SER A 150 2.39 -12.21 0.81
N VAL A 151 2.47 -10.88 0.77
CA VAL A 151 1.35 -9.95 0.64
C VAL A 151 1.48 -9.18 -0.67
N LEU A 152 0.42 -9.15 -1.47
CA LEU A 152 0.33 -8.30 -2.65
C LEU A 152 -0.57 -7.10 -2.36
N ASP A 153 0.00 -5.91 -2.50
CA ASP A 153 -0.75 -4.66 -2.66
C ASP A 153 -1.20 -4.54 -4.12
N ALA A 154 -2.43 -4.94 -4.39
CA ALA A 154 -3.00 -4.91 -5.73
C ALA A 154 -3.92 -3.70 -5.92
N GLY A 155 -3.34 -2.52 -6.16
CA GLY A 155 -4.12 -1.29 -6.39
C GLY A 155 -4.83 -1.23 -7.75
N SER A 156 -4.27 -1.86 -8.78
CA SER A 156 -4.85 -1.92 -10.14
C SER A 156 -4.46 -3.19 -10.88
N VAL A 157 -5.27 -3.56 -11.88
CA VAL A 157 -4.96 -4.70 -12.76
C VAL A 157 -3.84 -4.33 -13.72
N ARG A 158 -2.75 -5.11 -13.65
CA ARG A 158 -1.59 -5.11 -14.54
C ARG A 158 -1.16 -6.56 -14.74
N ASP A 159 -0.44 -6.88 -15.80
CA ASP A 159 0.06 -8.24 -16.03
C ASP A 159 0.87 -8.74 -14.82
N SER A 160 1.71 -7.88 -14.23
CA SER A 160 2.51 -8.21 -13.05
C SER A 160 1.64 -8.52 -11.82
N THR A 161 0.62 -7.70 -11.54
CA THR A 161 -0.26 -7.94 -10.39
C THR A 161 -1.12 -9.18 -10.57
N LEU A 162 -1.56 -9.50 -11.81
CA LEU A 162 -2.29 -10.73 -12.10
C LEU A 162 -1.42 -11.99 -11.94
N LEU A 163 -0.14 -11.91 -12.33
CA LEU A 163 0.80 -13.02 -12.14
C LEU A 163 1.11 -13.23 -10.65
N LEU A 164 1.39 -12.16 -9.92
CA LEU A 164 1.72 -12.20 -8.49
C LEU A 164 0.53 -12.65 -7.65
N ALA A 165 -0.70 -12.23 -7.99
CA ALA A 165 -1.90 -12.62 -7.27
C ALA A 165 -2.06 -14.15 -7.18
N LYS A 166 -1.57 -14.89 -8.18
CA LYS A 166 -1.59 -16.37 -8.21
C LYS A 166 -0.42 -17.03 -7.46
N LYS A 167 0.45 -16.24 -6.84
CA LYS A 167 1.68 -16.73 -6.18
C LYS A 167 1.77 -16.33 -4.72
N VAL A 168 1.10 -15.24 -4.33
CA VAL A 168 1.13 -14.73 -2.97
C VAL A 168 0.25 -15.51 -2.01
N THR A 169 0.56 -15.42 -0.72
CA THR A 169 -0.28 -15.96 0.36
C THR A 169 -1.52 -15.09 0.56
N TYR A 170 -1.34 -13.77 0.57
CA TYR A 170 -2.39 -12.80 0.82
C TYR A 170 -2.56 -11.87 -0.38
N LEU A 171 -3.70 -11.96 -1.05
CA LEU A 171 -4.15 -10.97 -2.03
C LEU A 171 -4.99 -9.92 -1.30
N VAL A 172 -4.39 -8.79 -1.03
CA VAL A 172 -5.09 -7.62 -0.49
C VAL A 172 -5.22 -6.60 -1.62
N CYS A 173 -6.40 -6.46 -2.17
CA CYS A 173 -6.61 -5.64 -3.36
C CYS A 173 -7.61 -4.51 -3.12
N SER A 174 -7.53 -3.48 -3.96
CA SER A 174 -8.52 -2.41 -3.97
C SER A 174 -9.81 -2.83 -4.66
N GLU A 175 -10.90 -2.10 -4.43
CA GLU A 175 -12.14 -2.24 -5.19
C GLU A 175 -11.93 -2.02 -6.69
N VAL A 176 -10.96 -1.16 -7.06
CA VAL A 176 -10.61 -0.90 -8.47
C VAL A 176 -9.99 -2.14 -9.12
N PHE A 177 -9.04 -2.79 -8.44
CA PHE A 177 -8.47 -4.05 -8.92
C PHE A 177 -9.56 -5.12 -9.03
N ALA A 178 -10.32 -5.32 -7.96
CA ALA A 178 -11.36 -6.37 -7.90
C ALA A 178 -12.44 -6.15 -8.96
N GLY A 179 -12.94 -4.92 -9.10
CA GLY A 179 -13.93 -4.58 -10.11
C GLY A 179 -13.41 -4.74 -11.55
N SER A 180 -12.18 -4.30 -11.82
CA SER A 180 -11.55 -4.45 -13.14
C SER A 180 -11.31 -5.93 -13.49
N TYR A 181 -10.88 -6.75 -12.53
CA TYR A 181 -10.67 -8.18 -12.72
C TYR A 181 -11.98 -8.95 -12.95
N CYS A 182 -13.03 -8.61 -12.20
CA CYS A 182 -14.34 -9.26 -12.32
C CYS A 182 -15.22 -8.69 -13.44
N GLY A 183 -14.82 -7.58 -14.07
CA GLY A 183 -15.56 -6.93 -15.16
C GLY A 183 -16.69 -6.01 -14.69
N GLU A 184 -16.91 -5.87 -13.37
CA GLU A 184 -17.93 -4.98 -12.79
C GLU A 184 -17.56 -4.55 -11.37
N ALA A 185 -18.11 -3.41 -10.92
CA ALA A 185 -17.82 -2.83 -9.62
C ALA A 185 -18.23 -3.75 -8.45
N ILE A 186 -17.47 -3.72 -7.38
CA ILE A 186 -17.80 -4.39 -6.11
C ILE A 186 -18.93 -3.61 -5.42
N ARG A 187 -19.98 -4.32 -5.01
CA ARG A 187 -21.15 -3.71 -4.35
C ARG A 187 -21.62 -4.56 -3.19
N LEU A 188 -21.80 -3.94 -2.01
CA LEU A 188 -22.25 -4.62 -0.79
C LEU A 188 -23.76 -4.91 -0.78
N ASP A 189 -24.54 -4.25 -1.65
CA ASP A 189 -25.99 -4.40 -1.79
C ASP A 189 -26.41 -5.52 -2.77
N ASP A 190 -25.47 -6.11 -3.53
CA ASP A 190 -25.70 -7.21 -4.47
C ASP A 190 -24.90 -8.45 -4.03
N LEU A 191 -25.47 -9.20 -3.07
CA LEU A 191 -24.78 -10.34 -2.44
C LEU A 191 -24.52 -11.50 -3.40
N ASP A 192 -25.36 -11.72 -4.41
CA ASP A 192 -25.18 -12.82 -5.36
C ASP A 192 -23.98 -12.53 -6.29
N LYS A 193 -23.87 -11.30 -6.78
CA LYS A 193 -22.70 -10.88 -7.54
C LYS A 193 -21.45 -10.87 -6.68
N LEU A 194 -21.52 -10.31 -5.49
CA LEU A 194 -20.39 -10.27 -4.57
C LEU A 194 -19.85 -11.66 -4.28
N ARG A 195 -20.73 -12.67 -4.12
CA ARG A 195 -20.34 -14.06 -3.93
C ARG A 195 -19.52 -14.59 -5.10
N SER A 196 -19.96 -14.34 -6.34
CA SER A 196 -19.23 -14.78 -7.54
C SER A 196 -17.89 -14.06 -7.70
N GLN A 197 -17.83 -12.76 -7.39
CA GLN A 197 -16.61 -11.97 -7.45
C GLN A 197 -15.58 -12.43 -6.41
N ILE A 198 -15.99 -12.66 -5.16
CA ILE A 198 -15.09 -13.18 -4.12
C ILE A 198 -14.61 -14.60 -4.47
N ALA A 199 -15.48 -15.48 -4.98
CA ALA A 199 -15.06 -16.81 -5.42
C ALA A 199 -14.02 -16.74 -6.55
N SER A 200 -14.17 -15.79 -7.48
CA SER A 200 -13.21 -15.55 -8.55
C SER A 200 -11.85 -15.08 -8.01
N LEU A 201 -11.83 -14.15 -7.07
CA LEU A 201 -10.60 -13.68 -6.42
C LEU A 201 -9.94 -14.79 -5.59
N ARG A 202 -10.74 -15.59 -4.86
CA ARG A 202 -10.25 -16.74 -4.08
C ARG A 202 -9.58 -17.82 -4.92
N SER A 203 -9.92 -17.92 -6.20
CA SER A 203 -9.21 -18.82 -7.10
C SER A 203 -7.75 -18.42 -7.37
N MET A 204 -7.37 -17.17 -7.03
CA MET A 204 -6.01 -16.65 -7.23
C MET A 204 -5.12 -16.86 -5.99
N ALA A 205 -5.63 -16.67 -4.77
CA ALA A 205 -4.81 -16.70 -3.55
C ALA A 205 -5.50 -17.38 -2.37
N PRO A 206 -4.74 -17.98 -1.43
CA PRO A 206 -5.26 -18.61 -0.21
C PRO A 206 -6.06 -17.68 0.70
N TYR A 207 -5.69 -16.39 0.77
CA TYR A 207 -6.37 -15.36 1.56
C TYR A 207 -6.65 -14.15 0.69
N VAL A 208 -7.88 -13.65 0.75
CA VAL A 208 -8.34 -12.52 -0.06
C VAL A 208 -9.04 -11.48 0.80
N ALA A 209 -8.64 -10.23 0.66
CA ALA A 209 -9.36 -9.07 1.17
C ALA A 209 -9.48 -8.00 0.08
N VAL A 210 -10.61 -7.30 0.07
CA VAL A 210 -10.86 -6.17 -0.85
C VAL A 210 -11.14 -4.93 -0.03
N THR A 211 -10.30 -3.90 -0.16
CA THR A 211 -10.49 -2.60 0.49
C THR A 211 -11.49 -1.75 -0.30
N LEU A 212 -12.44 -1.12 0.42
CA LEU A 212 -13.57 -0.37 -0.12
C LEU A 212 -13.57 1.10 0.35
N GLY A 213 -12.39 1.64 0.66
CA GLY A 213 -12.23 3.01 1.14
C GLY A 213 -13.03 3.28 2.42
N GLU A 214 -13.89 4.29 2.39
CA GLU A 214 -14.73 4.67 3.55
C GLU A 214 -15.77 3.63 3.95
N GLN A 215 -16.06 2.66 3.08
CA GLN A 215 -16.94 1.53 3.41
C GLN A 215 -16.21 0.42 4.17
N GLY A 216 -14.89 0.52 4.36
CA GLY A 216 -14.09 -0.48 5.05
C GLY A 216 -13.51 -1.53 4.10
N LEU A 217 -13.74 -2.80 4.38
CA LEU A 217 -13.24 -3.91 3.56
C LEU A 217 -14.12 -5.15 3.67
N ILE A 218 -13.99 -6.02 2.68
CA ILE A 218 -14.53 -7.38 2.74
C ILE A 218 -13.38 -8.37 2.67
N TYR A 219 -13.54 -9.51 3.32
CA TYR A 219 -12.59 -10.62 3.25
C TYR A 219 -13.31 -11.96 3.35
N GLU A 220 -12.67 -13.02 2.89
CA GLU A 220 -13.19 -14.38 3.02
C GLU A 220 -12.35 -15.16 4.02
N GLU A 221 -13.02 -15.87 4.92
CA GLU A 221 -12.42 -16.80 5.87
C GLU A 221 -13.35 -17.99 6.11
N ASN A 222 -12.80 -19.21 6.02
CA ASN A 222 -13.52 -20.47 6.26
C ASN A 222 -14.82 -20.62 5.44
N GLY A 223 -14.83 -20.10 4.21
CA GLY A 223 -16.00 -20.17 3.31
C GLY A 223 -17.07 -19.13 3.58
N HIS A 224 -16.85 -18.23 4.53
CA HIS A 224 -17.74 -17.10 4.80
C HIS A 224 -17.12 -15.79 4.36
N VAL A 225 -17.93 -14.90 3.83
CA VAL A 225 -17.52 -13.53 3.51
C VAL A 225 -17.94 -12.59 4.64
N PHE A 226 -16.98 -11.82 5.11
CA PHE A 226 -17.15 -10.85 6.19
C PHE A 226 -17.00 -9.43 5.64
N HIS A 227 -17.76 -8.52 6.18
CA HIS A 227 -17.56 -7.07 6.03
C HIS A 227 -17.04 -6.49 7.33
N LEU A 228 -15.88 -5.84 7.27
CA LEU A 228 -15.30 -5.04 8.33
C LEU A 228 -15.51 -3.55 7.98
N PRO A 229 -16.44 -2.84 8.65
CA PRO A 229 -16.64 -1.42 8.40
C PRO A 229 -15.40 -0.58 8.72
N ALA A 230 -15.21 0.54 8.02
CA ALA A 230 -14.14 1.47 8.34
C ALA A 230 -14.33 2.10 9.73
N PHE A 231 -13.23 2.47 10.38
CA PHE A 231 -13.27 3.29 11.58
C PHE A 231 -13.75 4.70 11.21
N PRO A 232 -14.77 5.25 11.92
CA PRO A 232 -15.29 6.57 11.64
C PRO A 232 -14.27 7.65 12.07
N VAL A 233 -13.78 8.40 11.09
CA VAL A 233 -12.83 9.51 11.30
C VAL A 233 -13.14 10.66 10.36
N GLU A 234 -12.73 11.87 10.71
CA GLU A 234 -12.76 13.01 9.81
C GLU A 234 -11.54 12.98 8.89
N SER A 235 -11.78 12.76 7.61
CA SER A 235 -10.69 12.64 6.61
C SER A 235 -10.19 14.02 6.17
N VAL A 236 -8.86 14.20 6.26
CA VAL A 236 -8.14 15.40 5.80
C VAL A 236 -7.43 15.13 4.47
N ASP A 237 -6.85 13.92 4.32
CA ASP A 237 -6.13 13.52 3.11
C ASP A 237 -6.08 11.99 3.02
N THR A 238 -6.40 11.45 1.85
CA THR A 238 -6.40 10.00 1.63
C THR A 238 -5.14 9.46 0.95
N LEU A 239 -4.12 10.32 0.72
CA LEU A 239 -2.87 9.91 0.10
C LEU A 239 -2.11 8.90 0.97
N GLY A 240 -1.76 7.74 0.40
CA GLY A 240 -1.01 6.69 1.08
C GLY A 240 -1.81 5.83 2.05
N ALA A 241 -3.13 6.04 2.21
CA ALA A 241 -3.95 5.25 3.13
C ALA A 241 -3.92 3.75 2.80
N GLY A 242 -3.96 3.39 1.50
CA GLY A 242 -3.82 2.00 1.04
C GLY A 242 -2.45 1.43 1.38
N ASP A 243 -1.39 2.18 1.13
CA ASP A 243 -0.01 1.76 1.38
C ASP A 243 0.24 1.54 2.89
N ILE A 244 -0.30 2.45 3.73
CA ILE A 244 -0.27 2.35 5.19
C ILE A 244 -1.09 1.14 5.66
N PHE A 245 -2.22 0.86 5.03
CA PHE A 245 -2.99 -0.35 5.28
C PHE A 245 -2.14 -1.59 5.03
N HIS A 246 -1.52 -1.70 3.85
CA HIS A 246 -0.73 -2.87 3.48
C HIS A 246 0.53 -3.05 4.34
N GLY A 247 1.22 -1.96 4.66
CA GLY A 247 2.35 -1.99 5.60
C GLY A 247 1.95 -2.47 6.99
N SER A 248 0.83 -1.95 7.51
CA SER A 248 0.28 -2.38 8.82
C SER A 248 -0.21 -3.83 8.80
N PHE A 249 -0.79 -4.27 7.69
CA PHE A 249 -1.19 -5.66 7.50
C PHE A 249 0.04 -6.58 7.52
N ALA A 250 1.08 -6.25 6.76
CA ALA A 250 2.33 -7.02 6.76
C ALA A 250 3.00 -7.05 8.16
N TYR A 251 2.94 -5.94 8.90
CA TYR A 251 3.35 -5.89 10.29
C TYR A 251 2.55 -6.88 11.16
N GLY A 252 1.22 -6.90 11.05
CA GLY A 252 0.35 -7.82 11.80
C GLY A 252 0.66 -9.29 11.49
N ILE A 253 0.88 -9.64 10.21
CA ILE A 253 1.30 -10.98 9.80
C ILE A 253 2.67 -11.35 10.38
N HIS A 254 3.63 -10.42 10.39
CA HIS A 254 4.95 -10.61 11.01
C HIS A 254 4.84 -10.91 12.52
N GLU A 255 3.95 -10.22 13.21
CA GLU A 255 3.71 -10.41 14.65
C GLU A 255 2.85 -11.67 14.96
N GLY A 256 2.49 -12.46 13.95
CA GLY A 256 1.72 -13.69 14.11
C GLY A 256 0.24 -13.46 14.42
N MET A 257 -0.31 -12.30 14.09
CA MET A 257 -1.74 -12.04 14.22
C MET A 257 -2.55 -12.94 13.27
N SER A 258 -3.79 -13.23 13.66
CA SER A 258 -4.74 -13.87 12.75
C SER A 258 -5.04 -12.96 11.56
N PHE A 259 -5.50 -13.54 10.45
CA PHE A 259 -5.85 -12.76 9.25
C PHE A 259 -6.87 -11.64 9.55
N PRO A 260 -7.99 -11.91 10.27
CA PRO A 260 -8.92 -10.84 10.65
C PRO A 260 -8.32 -9.77 11.57
N ASP A 261 -7.47 -10.16 12.54
CA ASP A 261 -6.86 -9.19 13.46
C ASP A 261 -5.85 -8.30 12.74
N ALA A 262 -5.06 -8.84 11.81
CA ALA A 262 -4.16 -8.06 10.97
C ALA A 262 -4.92 -7.07 10.07
N LEU A 263 -6.07 -7.47 9.51
CA LEU A 263 -6.96 -6.57 8.75
C LEU A 263 -7.54 -5.45 9.62
N GLN A 264 -7.93 -5.75 10.88
CA GLN A 264 -8.41 -4.74 11.81
C GLN A 264 -7.33 -3.72 12.19
N LEU A 265 -6.12 -4.19 12.47
CA LEU A 265 -4.97 -3.31 12.74
C LEU A 265 -4.68 -2.40 11.54
N ALA A 266 -4.67 -2.97 10.34
CA ALA A 266 -4.45 -2.24 9.09
C ALA A 266 -5.53 -1.19 8.85
N SER A 267 -6.80 -1.53 9.08
CA SER A 267 -7.92 -0.59 8.97
C SER A 267 -7.81 0.56 9.98
N ALA A 268 -7.40 0.28 11.23
CA ALA A 268 -7.19 1.30 12.25
C ALA A 268 -6.03 2.25 11.89
N ALA A 269 -4.93 1.71 11.38
CA ALA A 269 -3.79 2.52 10.95
C ALA A 269 -4.15 3.41 9.75
N ALA A 270 -4.84 2.86 8.74
CA ALA A 270 -5.32 3.62 7.60
C ALA A 270 -6.30 4.73 8.01
N ALA A 271 -7.23 4.45 8.93
CA ALA A 271 -8.15 5.45 9.45
C ALA A 271 -7.43 6.61 10.16
N LEU A 272 -6.41 6.32 10.97
CA LEU A 272 -5.60 7.36 11.60
C LEU A 272 -4.78 8.16 10.58
N SER A 273 -4.29 7.52 9.54
CA SER A 273 -3.47 8.20 8.53
C SER A 273 -4.27 9.26 7.79
N VAL A 274 -5.52 9.00 7.44
CA VAL A 274 -6.34 9.95 6.68
C VAL A 274 -6.74 11.19 7.47
N THR A 275 -6.50 11.23 8.78
CA THR A 275 -6.71 12.43 9.62
C THR A 275 -5.57 13.46 9.52
N LYS A 276 -4.52 13.16 8.75
CA LYS A 276 -3.34 14.01 8.58
C LYS A 276 -2.99 14.16 7.10
N VAL A 277 -2.20 15.19 6.79
CA VAL A 277 -1.71 15.38 5.41
C VAL A 277 -0.66 14.33 5.07
N GLY A 278 -0.84 13.66 4.03
CA GLY A 278 -0.23 12.84 3.05
C GLY A 278 0.90 11.85 3.27
N GLY A 279 0.77 10.70 2.65
CA GLY A 279 1.84 9.74 2.42
C GLY A 279 2.55 9.28 3.68
N VAL A 280 3.88 9.10 3.61
CA VAL A 280 4.70 8.64 4.75
C VAL A 280 4.66 9.59 5.96
N SER A 281 4.31 10.88 5.77
CA SER A 281 4.18 11.84 6.89
C SER A 281 2.96 11.58 7.77
N SER A 282 1.95 10.90 7.24
CA SER A 282 0.71 10.58 7.95
C SER A 282 0.75 9.25 8.70
N ILE A 283 1.84 8.48 8.60
CA ILE A 283 1.99 7.19 9.28
C ILE A 283 1.75 7.37 10.79
N PRO A 284 0.71 6.72 11.37
CA PRO A 284 0.41 6.82 12.80
C PRO A 284 1.47 6.12 13.63
N ASP A 285 1.48 6.38 14.93
CA ASP A 285 2.24 5.58 15.85
C ASP A 285 1.55 4.23 16.06
N ARG A 286 2.34 3.15 16.19
CA ARG A 286 1.83 1.79 16.37
C ARG A 286 0.84 1.68 17.53
N ASP A 287 1.17 2.31 18.65
CA ASP A 287 0.33 2.25 19.85
C ASP A 287 -1.02 2.93 19.64
N GLN A 288 -1.06 4.05 18.89
CA GLN A 288 -2.32 4.72 18.52
C GLN A 288 -3.21 3.81 17.67
N ALA A 289 -2.65 3.13 16.67
CA ALA A 289 -3.39 2.18 15.83
C ALA A 289 -3.90 0.99 16.66
N THR A 290 -3.07 0.45 17.56
CA THR A 290 -3.45 -0.66 18.44
C THR A 290 -4.54 -0.26 19.43
N ILE A 291 -4.48 0.94 19.99
CA ILE A 291 -5.51 1.48 20.90
C ILE A 291 -6.82 1.67 20.16
N LEU A 292 -6.78 2.26 18.95
CA LEU A 292 -7.98 2.45 18.14
C LEU A 292 -8.65 1.10 17.81
N MET A 293 -7.85 0.13 17.37
CA MET A 293 -8.31 -1.23 17.10
C MET A 293 -8.99 -1.86 18.32
N LYS A 294 -8.39 -1.77 19.51
CA LYS A 294 -8.90 -2.41 20.74
C LYS A 294 -10.13 -1.71 21.31
N ASN A 295 -10.18 -0.38 21.29
CA ASN A 295 -11.25 0.41 21.90
C ASN A 295 -12.52 0.45 21.05
N ASN A 296 -12.39 0.31 19.75
CA ASN A 296 -13.48 0.32 18.79
C ASN A 296 -13.49 -1.00 18.01
N CYS A 297 -13.61 -2.12 18.73
CA CYS A 297 -13.73 -3.43 18.09
C CYS A 297 -14.87 -3.40 17.07
N GLN A 298 -14.56 -3.10 15.82
CA GLN A 298 -15.51 -3.17 14.73
C GLN A 298 -16.00 -4.60 14.63
N LYS A 299 -17.31 -4.80 14.83
CA LYS A 299 -17.88 -6.14 14.71
C LYS A 299 -17.95 -6.50 13.24
N ASN A 300 -17.18 -7.52 12.87
CA ASN A 300 -17.32 -8.14 11.57
C ASN A 300 -18.78 -8.56 11.34
N ARG A 301 -19.32 -8.19 10.20
CA ARG A 301 -20.65 -8.61 9.76
C ARG A 301 -20.47 -9.73 8.74
N ILE A 302 -21.00 -10.90 9.04
CA ILE A 302 -21.09 -11.99 8.06
C ILE A 302 -22.07 -11.55 6.98
N LEU A 303 -21.65 -11.59 5.72
CA LEU A 303 -22.49 -11.30 4.55
C LEU A 303 -23.15 -12.58 4.02
N PHE A 304 -22.40 -13.66 3.94
CA PHE A 304 -22.87 -15.01 3.55
C PHE A 304 -21.83 -16.09 3.85
#